data_f807110a61f0f8bafec2ee32751177e4
#
_entry.id   f807110a61f0f8bafec2ee32751177e4
#
_cell.length_a   1.000
_cell.length_b   1.000
_cell.length_c   1.000
_cell.angle_alpha   90.00
_cell.angle_beta   90.00
_cell.angle_gamma   90.00
#
_symmetry.space_group_name_H-M   'P 1'
#
loop_
_entity.id
_entity.type
_entity.pdbx_description
1 polymer ?
#
loop_
_entity_poly.entity_id
_entity_poly.type
_entity_poly.pdbx_seq_one_letter_code
_entity_poly.pdbx_strand_id
1 'polypeptide(L)'
;MEKAKILALLLSFLLTSCYEKYTMDYEHTAAYVAYQYDLRTFVIGEGMKFNFTVALGGVVKNTHDRSVQVVIDDALLTDDLSGFSEKATAPFTALDGLLGRAPFGNLSQSYVSKEVAAQNLEKLTPLPADCYTTSSMDNLFIPKGRHTTTVTIKATDKILTKEEALKPYYALAFKVTDADADILISEKSFEIIAVKCEQRFWGNWYHGGETIVKNDITGEIVSRESYPLTLPQDDDKIYTLTTIAANAVESDKIGLGNGKLKLIFEDDDQIRIESADGSKPIRPITDKPSHFNGAKLLQDRKLYLNYQYSNGDGTTTYINDILVFRNRIRDGTNEWQDENPEDYQ
;
A
#
# COMPACT_ATOMS: atom_id res chain seq x y z
N MET A 1 -23.59 -35.74 -44.22
CA MET A 1 -23.02 -34.39 -44.04
C MET A 1 -24.05 -33.34 -43.58
N GLU A 2 -25.29 -33.32 -44.08
CA GLU A 2 -26.31 -32.34 -43.67
C GLU A 2 -26.76 -32.47 -42.22
N LYS A 3 -26.96 -33.71 -41.71
CA LYS A 3 -27.37 -33.92 -40.31
C LYS A 3 -26.32 -33.42 -39.29
N ALA A 4 -25.04 -33.47 -39.62
CA ALA A 4 -23.97 -32.96 -38.77
C ALA A 4 -23.93 -31.41 -38.75
N LYS A 5 -24.26 -30.78 -39.88
CA LYS A 5 -24.35 -29.31 -39.97
C LYS A 5 -25.55 -28.76 -39.19
N ILE A 6 -26.68 -29.46 -39.22
CA ILE A 6 -27.89 -29.10 -38.46
C ILE A 6 -27.64 -29.27 -36.96
N LEU A 7 -26.93 -30.32 -36.52
CA LEU A 7 -26.58 -30.55 -35.13
C LEU A 7 -25.59 -29.48 -34.61
N ALA A 8 -24.60 -29.10 -35.44
CA ALA A 8 -23.67 -28.03 -35.10
C ALA A 8 -24.36 -26.66 -35.01
N LEU A 9 -25.34 -26.39 -35.86
CA LEU A 9 -26.14 -25.16 -35.80
C LEU A 9 -27.04 -25.12 -34.57
N LEU A 10 -27.65 -26.24 -34.18
CA LEU A 10 -28.46 -26.37 -32.97
C LEU A 10 -27.59 -26.23 -31.71
N LEU A 11 -26.36 -26.77 -31.71
CA LEU A 11 -25.42 -26.61 -30.58
C LEU A 11 -24.95 -25.16 -30.43
N SER A 12 -24.76 -24.40 -31.49
CA SER A 12 -24.37 -22.99 -31.43
C SER A 12 -25.47 -22.10 -30.83
N PHE A 13 -26.77 -22.43 -31.09
CA PHE A 13 -27.89 -21.73 -30.48
C PHE A 13 -28.02 -22.01 -28.98
N LEU A 14 -27.61 -23.17 -28.48
CA LEU A 14 -27.64 -23.52 -27.04
C LEU A 14 -26.52 -22.82 -26.27
N LEU A 15 -25.43 -22.44 -26.92
CA LEU A 15 -24.30 -21.75 -26.28
C LEU A 15 -24.53 -20.24 -26.10
N THR A 16 -25.39 -19.62 -26.89
CA THR A 16 -25.72 -18.19 -26.78
C THR A 16 -26.77 -17.91 -25.70
N SER A 17 -27.63 -18.88 -25.37
CA SER A 17 -28.73 -18.70 -24.40
C SER A 17 -28.28 -18.52 -22.95
N CYS A 18 -27.10 -19.00 -22.55
CA CYS A 18 -26.61 -18.84 -21.18
C CYS A 18 -25.92 -17.49 -20.92
N TYR A 19 -25.42 -16.83 -21.96
CA TYR A 19 -24.68 -15.57 -21.80
C TYR A 19 -25.59 -14.36 -21.63
N GLU A 20 -26.76 -14.36 -22.28
CA GLU A 20 -27.72 -13.24 -22.23
C GLU A 20 -28.33 -13.04 -20.82
N LYS A 21 -28.50 -14.10 -20.04
CA LYS A 21 -29.04 -13.98 -18.67
C LYS A 21 -28.08 -13.32 -17.67
N TYR A 22 -26.80 -13.25 -17.96
CA TYR A 22 -25.79 -12.60 -17.10
C TYR A 22 -25.44 -11.17 -17.54
N THR A 23 -25.94 -10.73 -18.69
CA THR A 23 -25.69 -9.41 -19.27
C THR A 23 -26.95 -8.54 -19.36
N MET A 24 -28.01 -8.90 -18.64
CA MET A 24 -29.25 -8.10 -18.58
C MET A 24 -29.17 -7.08 -17.46
N ASP A 25 -29.83 -5.94 -17.68
CA ASP A 25 -30.10 -4.97 -16.63
C ASP A 25 -30.96 -5.63 -15.53
N TYR A 26 -30.70 -5.29 -14.28
CA TYR A 26 -31.59 -5.63 -13.18
C TYR A 26 -32.82 -4.69 -13.19
N GLU A 27 -33.83 -5.04 -12.45
CA GLU A 27 -35.07 -4.26 -12.34
C GLU A 27 -34.81 -2.84 -11.79
N HIS A 28 -33.78 -2.69 -10.94
CA HIS A 28 -33.42 -1.43 -10.31
C HIS A 28 -31.91 -1.17 -10.42
N THR A 29 -31.58 0.09 -10.68
CA THR A 29 -30.22 0.59 -10.53
C THR A 29 -29.91 0.88 -9.07
N ALA A 30 -28.67 0.66 -8.63
CA ALA A 30 -28.26 0.88 -7.26
C ALA A 30 -26.93 1.65 -7.19
N ALA A 31 -26.90 2.71 -6.36
CA ALA A 31 -25.67 3.37 -6.00
C ALA A 31 -25.14 2.86 -4.67
N TYR A 32 -23.81 2.68 -4.57
CA TYR A 32 -23.17 2.15 -3.36
C TYR A 32 -21.68 2.46 -3.33
N VAL A 33 -21.08 2.27 -2.15
CA VAL A 33 -19.64 2.24 -1.93
C VAL A 33 -19.23 0.78 -1.70
N ALA A 34 -18.12 0.37 -2.31
CA ALA A 34 -17.71 -1.05 -2.30
C ALA A 34 -17.29 -1.54 -0.91
N TYR A 35 -16.52 -0.71 -0.19
CA TYR A 35 -16.00 -1.00 1.15
C TYR A 35 -16.52 0.04 2.13
N GLN A 36 -16.97 -0.40 3.31
CA GLN A 36 -17.43 0.48 4.38
C GLN A 36 -16.33 0.83 5.37
N TYR A 37 -15.32 -0.04 5.45
CA TYR A 37 -14.18 0.12 6.34
C TYR A 37 -12.91 -0.21 5.57
N ASP A 38 -12.02 0.77 5.43
CA ASP A 38 -10.83 0.66 4.60
C ASP A 38 -9.62 1.31 5.29
N LEU A 39 -8.43 1.05 4.75
CA LEU A 39 -7.19 1.70 5.13
C LEU A 39 -6.47 2.14 3.86
N ARG A 40 -6.04 3.41 3.84
CA ARG A 40 -5.29 3.98 2.73
C ARG A 40 -3.98 4.59 3.20
N THR A 41 -2.94 4.32 2.43
CA THR A 41 -1.58 4.78 2.72
C THR A 41 -1.22 5.96 1.84
N PHE A 42 -0.88 7.08 2.48
CA PHE A 42 -0.19 8.20 1.82
C PHE A 42 1.30 7.86 1.72
N VAL A 43 1.76 7.57 0.52
CA VAL A 43 3.17 7.24 0.31
C VAL A 43 3.97 8.51 0.07
N ILE A 44 4.84 8.82 1.01
CA ILE A 44 5.69 10.02 0.99
C ILE A 44 6.67 9.92 -0.19
N GLY A 45 6.61 10.91 -1.08
CA GLY A 45 7.40 10.94 -2.32
C GLY A 45 6.75 10.20 -3.51
N GLU A 46 5.48 9.73 -3.37
CA GLU A 46 4.72 9.11 -4.45
C GLU A 46 3.32 9.74 -4.60
N GLY A 47 3.26 11.06 -4.59
CA GLY A 47 2.04 11.83 -4.83
C GLY A 47 1.07 11.93 -3.66
N MET A 48 1.20 11.11 -2.59
CA MET A 48 0.42 11.17 -1.35
C MET A 48 -1.10 11.30 -1.60
N LYS A 49 -1.68 10.44 -2.42
CA LYS A 49 -3.08 10.52 -2.83
C LYS A 49 -3.74 9.14 -2.86
N PHE A 50 -5.05 9.12 -2.66
CA PHE A 50 -5.92 7.97 -2.91
C PHE A 50 -7.31 8.43 -3.35
N ASN A 51 -8.18 7.50 -3.74
CA ASN A 51 -9.52 7.78 -4.23
C ASN A 51 -10.58 7.15 -3.33
N PHE A 52 -11.63 7.93 -3.04
CA PHE A 52 -12.94 7.42 -2.61
C PHE A 52 -13.80 7.23 -3.84
N THR A 53 -14.54 6.11 -3.95
CA THR A 53 -15.26 5.76 -5.18
C THR A 53 -16.70 5.36 -4.88
N VAL A 54 -17.64 6.00 -5.60
CA VAL A 54 -19.04 5.60 -5.63
C VAL A 54 -19.31 4.81 -6.91
N ALA A 55 -19.98 3.68 -6.77
CA ALA A 55 -20.31 2.75 -7.85
C ALA A 55 -21.80 2.73 -8.16
N LEU A 56 -22.11 2.47 -9.43
CA LEU A 56 -23.44 2.19 -9.95
C LEU A 56 -23.53 0.73 -10.38
N GLY A 57 -24.47 -0.01 -9.79
CA GLY A 57 -24.82 -1.35 -10.20
C GLY A 57 -26.24 -1.44 -10.79
N GLY A 58 -26.62 -2.65 -11.21
CA GLY A 58 -27.96 -2.94 -11.72
C GLY A 58 -28.19 -2.58 -13.19
N VAL A 59 -27.21 -2.00 -13.88
CA VAL A 59 -27.31 -1.59 -15.29
C VAL A 59 -26.05 -2.00 -16.06
N VAL A 60 -26.25 -2.61 -17.22
CA VAL A 60 -25.13 -2.99 -18.11
C VAL A 60 -24.53 -1.76 -18.78
N LYS A 61 -25.35 -0.80 -19.15
CA LYS A 61 -24.94 0.43 -19.84
C LYS A 61 -25.56 1.66 -19.18
N ASN A 62 -24.74 2.46 -18.52
CA ASN A 62 -25.17 3.77 -18.02
C ASN A 62 -25.44 4.71 -19.22
N THR A 63 -26.69 5.14 -19.41
CA THR A 63 -27.15 5.87 -20.60
C THR A 63 -27.09 7.39 -20.47
N HIS A 64 -26.89 7.92 -19.26
CA HIS A 64 -26.82 9.36 -18.98
C HIS A 64 -25.89 9.64 -17.78
N ASP A 65 -25.54 10.91 -17.59
CA ASP A 65 -24.80 11.36 -16.41
C ASP A 65 -25.73 11.28 -15.18
N ARG A 66 -25.25 10.68 -14.08
CA ARG A 66 -26.01 10.48 -12.85
C ARG A 66 -25.41 11.27 -11.71
N SER A 67 -26.16 12.20 -11.15
CA SER A 67 -25.71 12.99 -10.00
C SER A 67 -25.46 12.13 -8.77
N VAL A 68 -24.45 12.53 -7.99
CA VAL A 68 -24.10 11.90 -6.69
C VAL A 68 -23.79 13.01 -5.70
N GLN A 69 -24.32 12.92 -4.49
CA GLN A 69 -24.01 13.83 -3.40
C GLN A 69 -23.16 13.11 -2.35
N VAL A 70 -21.99 13.65 -2.06
CA VAL A 70 -21.05 13.09 -1.09
C VAL A 70 -20.70 14.18 -0.09
N VAL A 71 -20.63 13.80 1.19
CA VAL A 71 -20.19 14.68 2.28
C VAL A 71 -19.13 13.94 3.12
N ILE A 72 -18.29 14.71 3.81
CA ILE A 72 -17.47 14.19 4.91
C ILE A 72 -18.34 14.29 6.17
N ASP A 73 -18.51 13.16 6.88
CA ASP A 73 -19.36 13.05 8.05
C ASP A 73 -18.59 12.41 9.21
N ASP A 74 -17.91 13.23 10.00
CA ASP A 74 -17.13 12.78 11.15
C ASP A 74 -17.98 12.10 12.24
N ALA A 75 -19.32 12.25 12.22
CA ALA A 75 -20.21 11.56 13.13
C ALA A 75 -20.23 10.03 12.91
N LEU A 76 -19.73 9.55 11.78
CA LEU A 76 -19.52 8.13 11.51
C LEU A 76 -18.32 7.54 12.27
N LEU A 77 -17.41 8.37 12.80
CA LEU A 77 -16.26 7.94 13.58
C LEU A 77 -16.68 7.72 15.05
N THR A 78 -17.20 6.55 15.31
CA THR A 78 -17.65 6.12 16.63
C THR A 78 -16.51 5.39 17.38
N ASP A 79 -16.74 5.06 18.64
CA ASP A 79 -15.90 4.19 19.47
C ASP A 79 -16.06 2.69 19.17
N ASP A 80 -16.95 2.34 18.24
CA ASP A 80 -17.09 0.97 17.74
C ASP A 80 -16.23 0.74 16.51
N LEU A 81 -15.08 0.10 16.69
CA LEU A 81 -14.17 -0.30 15.62
C LEU A 81 -14.44 -1.72 15.07
N SER A 82 -15.57 -2.35 15.47
CA SER A 82 -15.91 -3.72 15.03
C SER A 82 -16.06 -3.85 13.52
N GLY A 83 -16.41 -2.75 12.83
CA GLY A 83 -16.49 -2.69 11.37
C GLY A 83 -15.16 -2.93 10.66
N PHE A 84 -14.03 -2.66 11.33
CA PHE A 84 -12.71 -2.98 10.82
C PHE A 84 -12.30 -4.45 11.07
N SER A 85 -13.12 -5.23 11.78
CA SER A 85 -12.80 -6.62 12.04
C SER A 85 -12.92 -7.47 10.77
N GLU A 86 -12.07 -8.49 10.65
CA GLU A 86 -12.07 -9.44 9.53
C GLU A 86 -13.45 -10.12 9.35
N LYS A 87 -14.18 -10.35 10.46
CA LYS A 87 -15.50 -10.98 10.44
C LYS A 87 -16.60 -10.09 9.85
N ALA A 88 -16.53 -8.78 10.09
CA ALA A 88 -17.54 -7.84 9.59
C ALA A 88 -17.41 -7.61 8.07
N THR A 89 -16.22 -7.82 7.53
CA THR A 89 -15.86 -7.48 6.15
C THR A 89 -15.79 -8.68 5.21
N ALA A 90 -16.13 -9.89 5.66
CA ALA A 90 -16.13 -11.12 4.86
C ALA A 90 -17.52 -11.42 4.23
N PRO A 91 -17.89 -10.75 3.11
CA PRO A 91 -19.28 -10.80 2.61
C PRO A 91 -19.66 -12.11 1.87
N PHE A 92 -18.71 -13.02 1.59
CA PHE A 92 -18.96 -14.16 0.69
C PHE A 92 -18.53 -15.54 1.21
N THR A 93 -18.35 -15.72 2.52
CA THR A 93 -18.02 -17.03 3.11
C THR A 93 -19.03 -18.13 2.76
N ALA A 94 -20.32 -17.79 2.58
CA ALA A 94 -21.35 -18.74 2.18
C ALA A 94 -21.19 -19.20 0.72
N LEU A 95 -20.80 -18.30 -0.19
CA LEU A 95 -20.58 -18.63 -1.60
C LEU A 95 -19.28 -19.43 -1.80
N ASP A 96 -18.24 -19.12 -1.05
CA ASP A 96 -16.97 -19.87 -1.09
C ASP A 96 -17.15 -21.31 -0.60
N GLY A 97 -17.95 -21.52 0.46
CA GLY A 97 -18.34 -22.84 0.92
C GLY A 97 -19.14 -23.65 -0.11
N LEU A 98 -20.06 -23.01 -0.85
CA LEU A 98 -20.82 -23.61 -1.93
C LEU A 98 -19.96 -24.01 -3.13
N LEU A 99 -18.88 -23.27 -3.40
CA LEU A 99 -17.94 -23.54 -4.49
C LEU A 99 -16.83 -24.51 -4.08
N GLY A 100 -16.84 -25.04 -2.85
CA GLY A 100 -15.79 -25.93 -2.33
C GLY A 100 -14.41 -25.28 -2.24
N ARG A 101 -14.36 -23.94 -2.23
CA ARG A 101 -13.12 -23.18 -2.05
C ARG A 101 -12.88 -22.98 -0.56
N ALA A 102 -11.63 -23.05 -0.13
CA ALA A 102 -11.26 -22.48 1.16
C ALA A 102 -11.64 -21.00 1.14
N PRO A 103 -12.24 -20.46 2.22
CA PRO A 103 -12.57 -19.05 2.25
C PRO A 103 -11.27 -18.28 1.97
N PHE A 104 -11.18 -17.68 0.77
CA PHE A 104 -10.21 -16.66 0.51
C PHE A 104 -10.67 -15.48 1.36
N GLY A 105 -10.15 -15.43 2.59
CA GLY A 105 -10.23 -14.19 3.35
C GLY A 105 -9.75 -13.09 2.41
N ASN A 106 -10.49 -12.01 2.29
CA ASN A 106 -10.02 -10.87 1.54
C ASN A 106 -8.70 -10.44 2.20
N LEU A 107 -7.56 -10.73 1.57
CA LEU A 107 -6.23 -10.43 2.12
C LEU A 107 -6.11 -8.95 2.48
N SER A 108 -6.76 -8.08 1.72
CA SER A 108 -6.89 -6.66 1.98
C SER A 108 -7.59 -6.40 3.32
N GLN A 109 -8.71 -7.06 3.59
CA GLN A 109 -9.46 -6.85 4.84
C GLN A 109 -8.75 -7.44 6.06
N SER A 110 -8.08 -8.56 5.90
CA SER A 110 -7.22 -9.12 6.97
C SER A 110 -6.06 -8.17 7.31
N TYR A 111 -5.49 -7.52 6.32
CA TYR A 111 -4.46 -6.51 6.50
C TYR A 111 -5.01 -5.28 7.24
N VAL A 112 -6.12 -4.70 6.77
CA VAL A 112 -6.78 -3.54 7.40
C VAL A 112 -7.09 -3.83 8.86
N SER A 113 -7.69 -4.99 9.15
CA SER A 113 -8.04 -5.42 10.50
C SER A 113 -6.81 -5.48 11.41
N LYS A 114 -5.70 -6.05 10.96
CA LYS A 114 -4.46 -6.15 11.74
C LYS A 114 -3.84 -4.78 12.00
N GLU A 115 -3.76 -3.94 10.98
CA GLU A 115 -3.14 -2.63 11.09
C GLU A 115 -3.90 -1.71 12.06
N VAL A 116 -5.24 -1.69 12.00
CA VAL A 116 -6.07 -0.89 12.89
C VAL A 116 -6.06 -1.45 14.32
N ALA A 117 -6.22 -2.77 14.48
CA ALA A 117 -6.22 -3.41 15.79
C ALA A 117 -4.88 -3.27 16.54
N ALA A 118 -3.76 -3.25 15.81
CA ALA A 118 -2.43 -3.08 16.40
C ALA A 118 -2.24 -1.74 17.13
N GLN A 119 -3.10 -0.75 16.85
CA GLN A 119 -3.01 0.56 17.50
C GLN A 119 -3.66 0.59 18.89
N ASN A 120 -4.50 -0.40 19.23
CA ASN A 120 -5.24 -0.46 20.50
C ASN A 120 -6.01 0.84 20.82
N LEU A 121 -6.61 1.45 19.78
CA LEU A 121 -7.39 2.67 19.91
C LEU A 121 -8.84 2.34 20.29
N GLU A 122 -9.47 3.22 21.08
CA GLU A 122 -10.91 3.16 21.34
C GLU A 122 -11.69 3.64 20.10
N LYS A 123 -11.16 4.67 19.41
CA LYS A 123 -11.74 5.19 18.15
C LYS A 123 -10.67 5.83 17.28
N LEU A 124 -10.97 5.98 16.01
CA LEU A 124 -10.17 6.76 15.07
C LEU A 124 -10.46 8.26 15.24
N THR A 125 -9.43 9.09 15.07
CA THR A 125 -9.55 10.55 15.14
C THR A 125 -9.80 11.11 13.74
N PRO A 126 -10.71 12.09 13.55
CA PRO A 126 -10.85 12.77 12.27
C PRO A 126 -9.51 13.33 11.77
N LEU A 127 -9.20 13.11 10.50
CA LEU A 127 -8.01 13.72 9.89
C LEU A 127 -8.20 15.24 9.86
N PRO A 128 -7.27 16.03 10.45
CA PRO A 128 -7.41 17.50 10.47
C PRO A 128 -7.57 18.07 9.05
N ALA A 129 -8.50 19.00 8.87
CA ALA A 129 -8.88 19.53 7.57
C ALA A 129 -7.73 20.24 6.82
N ASP A 130 -6.69 20.68 7.52
CA ASP A 130 -5.49 21.27 6.93
C ASP A 130 -4.43 20.24 6.49
N CYS A 131 -4.64 18.96 6.83
CA CYS A 131 -3.76 17.85 6.45
C CYS A 131 -4.09 17.23 5.08
N TYR A 132 -5.20 17.62 4.45
CA TYR A 132 -5.59 17.09 3.15
C TYR A 132 -6.38 18.10 2.31
N THR A 133 -6.53 17.77 1.04
CA THR A 133 -7.46 18.41 0.10
C THR A 133 -8.23 17.33 -0.64
N THR A 134 -9.43 17.68 -1.14
CA THR A 134 -10.21 16.79 -1.99
C THR A 134 -10.40 17.43 -3.37
N SER A 135 -10.57 16.60 -4.42
CA SER A 135 -11.19 17.09 -5.64
C SER A 135 -12.60 17.60 -5.33
N SER A 136 -13.20 18.41 -6.23
CA SER A 136 -14.54 18.93 -6.01
C SER A 136 -15.52 17.79 -5.73
N MET A 137 -16.29 17.90 -4.65
CA MET A 137 -17.45 17.07 -4.35
C MET A 137 -18.76 17.75 -4.79
N ASP A 138 -18.69 19.04 -5.17
CA ASP A 138 -19.82 19.76 -5.74
C ASP A 138 -20.07 19.28 -7.18
N ASN A 139 -21.32 19.02 -7.50
CA ASN A 139 -21.74 18.53 -8.82
C ASN A 139 -21.01 17.24 -9.26
N LEU A 140 -20.77 16.33 -8.31
CA LEU A 140 -20.22 15.02 -8.63
C LEU A 140 -21.25 14.20 -9.41
N PHE A 141 -20.80 13.48 -10.45
CA PHE A 141 -21.68 12.61 -11.24
C PHE A 141 -20.93 11.40 -11.76
N ILE A 142 -21.69 10.30 -11.95
CA ILE A 142 -21.21 9.11 -12.68
C ILE A 142 -21.44 9.38 -14.16
N PRO A 143 -20.37 9.54 -14.99
CA PRO A 143 -20.54 9.91 -16.38
C PRO A 143 -21.26 8.85 -17.20
N LYS A 144 -22.00 9.28 -18.22
CA LYS A 144 -22.56 8.37 -19.24
C LYS A 144 -21.51 7.38 -19.74
N GLY A 145 -21.87 6.11 -19.78
CA GLY A 145 -20.96 5.02 -20.19
C GLY A 145 -19.96 4.59 -19.12
N ARG A 146 -19.99 5.19 -17.93
CA ARG A 146 -19.18 4.79 -16.78
C ARG A 146 -20.09 4.27 -15.67
N HIS A 147 -19.50 3.47 -14.76
CA HIS A 147 -20.21 2.90 -13.62
C HIS A 147 -19.66 3.38 -12.28
N THR A 148 -18.72 4.32 -12.31
CA THR A 148 -18.09 4.86 -11.11
C THR A 148 -17.83 6.35 -11.26
N THR A 149 -17.78 7.02 -10.11
CA THR A 149 -17.21 8.35 -9.94
C THR A 149 -16.29 8.36 -8.74
N THR A 150 -15.30 9.25 -8.73
CA THR A 150 -14.28 9.28 -7.68
C THR A 150 -14.08 10.70 -7.13
N VAL A 151 -13.80 10.75 -5.83
CA VAL A 151 -13.22 11.91 -5.15
C VAL A 151 -11.76 11.57 -4.87
N THR A 152 -10.84 12.37 -5.39
CA THR A 152 -9.41 12.20 -5.08
C THR A 152 -9.08 12.95 -3.80
N ILE A 153 -8.48 12.28 -2.85
CA ILE A 153 -7.96 12.83 -1.62
C ILE A 153 -6.44 12.94 -1.74
N LYS A 154 -5.89 14.12 -1.49
CA LYS A 154 -4.45 14.37 -1.52
C LYS A 154 -4.02 14.94 -0.17
N ALA A 155 -3.02 14.35 0.46
CA ALA A 155 -2.43 14.88 1.67
C ALA A 155 -1.66 16.18 1.40
N THR A 156 -1.62 17.05 2.39
CA THR A 156 -0.73 18.23 2.43
C THR A 156 0.52 17.90 3.25
N ASP A 157 1.56 18.72 3.14
CA ASP A 157 2.79 18.54 3.93
C ASP A 157 2.57 18.63 5.44
N LYS A 158 1.43 19.20 5.87
CA LYS A 158 1.08 19.30 7.30
C LYS A 158 0.88 17.94 7.97
N ILE A 159 0.44 16.93 7.23
CA ILE A 159 0.30 15.57 7.77
C ILE A 159 1.65 15.03 8.22
N LEU A 160 2.74 15.40 7.55
CA LEU A 160 4.10 14.94 7.84
C LEU A 160 4.64 15.49 9.17
N THR A 161 3.99 16.50 9.74
CA THR A 161 4.30 17.03 11.07
C THR A 161 3.60 16.28 12.21
N LYS A 162 2.76 15.28 11.87
CA LYS A 162 1.98 14.48 12.81
C LYS A 162 2.64 13.11 12.97
N GLU A 163 3.27 12.84 14.10
CA GLU A 163 3.88 11.52 14.36
C GLU A 163 2.85 10.38 14.34
N GLU A 164 1.63 10.67 14.81
CA GLU A 164 0.52 9.71 14.81
C GLU A 164 0.12 9.29 13.39
N ALA A 165 0.38 10.13 12.37
CA ALA A 165 0.05 9.81 10.99
C ALA A 165 0.92 8.68 10.38
N LEU A 166 2.01 8.27 11.04
CA LEU A 166 2.78 7.08 10.64
C LEU A 166 2.04 5.77 10.93
N LYS A 167 0.90 5.84 11.59
CA LYS A 167 0.06 4.71 11.97
C LYS A 167 -1.40 5.02 11.63
N PRO A 168 -2.29 4.01 11.55
CA PRO A 168 -3.73 4.21 11.35
C PRO A 168 -4.39 4.84 12.60
N TYR A 169 -4.11 6.09 12.85
CA TYR A 169 -4.67 6.88 13.96
C TYR A 169 -5.80 7.80 13.50
N TYR A 170 -5.62 8.39 12.31
CA TYR A 170 -6.59 9.28 11.69
C TYR A 170 -7.50 8.54 10.72
N ALA A 171 -8.68 9.09 10.48
CA ALA A 171 -9.59 8.61 9.45
C ALA A 171 -10.32 9.75 8.75
N LEU A 172 -10.78 9.45 7.54
CA LEU A 172 -11.77 10.23 6.78
C LEU A 172 -13.04 9.38 6.64
N ALA A 173 -14.18 9.97 6.94
CA ALA A 173 -15.46 9.30 6.80
C ALA A 173 -16.31 10.00 5.73
N PHE A 174 -16.57 9.27 4.64
CA PHE A 174 -17.40 9.74 3.53
C PHE A 174 -18.79 9.14 3.62
N LYS A 175 -19.79 9.93 3.27
CA LYS A 175 -21.19 9.50 3.18
C LYS A 175 -21.80 9.95 1.87
N VAL A 176 -22.39 9.02 1.14
CA VAL A 176 -23.27 9.30 0.00
C VAL A 176 -24.63 9.63 0.57
N THR A 177 -25.11 10.83 0.37
CA THR A 177 -26.41 11.31 0.89
C THR A 177 -27.52 11.19 -0.12
N ASP A 178 -27.17 11.21 -1.43
CA ASP A 178 -28.12 11.10 -2.53
C ASP A 178 -27.40 10.61 -3.80
N ALA A 179 -28.12 9.92 -4.68
CA ALA A 179 -27.63 9.52 -5.98
C ALA A 179 -28.80 9.34 -6.97
N ASP A 180 -28.57 9.69 -8.24
CA ASP A 180 -29.51 9.41 -9.33
C ASP A 180 -29.45 7.91 -9.69
N ALA A 181 -30.08 7.10 -8.83
CA ALA A 181 -30.27 5.67 -8.96
C ALA A 181 -31.61 5.31 -8.29
N ASP A 182 -32.22 4.18 -8.68
CA ASP A 182 -33.49 3.75 -8.09
C ASP A 182 -33.33 3.44 -6.59
N ILE A 183 -32.14 3.01 -6.19
CA ILE A 183 -31.81 2.65 -4.80
C ILE A 183 -30.44 3.21 -4.44
N LEU A 184 -30.35 3.92 -3.31
CA LEU A 184 -29.12 4.10 -2.56
C LEU A 184 -29.05 3.03 -1.47
N ILE A 185 -28.09 2.09 -1.56
CA ILE A 185 -27.98 0.99 -0.59
C ILE A 185 -27.51 1.58 0.75
N SER A 186 -28.41 1.64 1.74
CA SER A 186 -28.17 2.31 3.02
C SER A 186 -26.95 1.80 3.76
N GLU A 187 -26.78 0.46 3.82
CA GLU A 187 -25.66 -0.21 4.49
C GLU A 187 -24.34 -0.03 3.75
N LYS A 188 -24.39 0.46 2.51
CA LYS A 188 -23.25 0.72 1.63
C LYS A 188 -23.21 2.17 1.14
N SER A 189 -23.80 3.09 1.90
CA SER A 189 -23.80 4.51 1.57
C SER A 189 -22.66 5.28 2.22
N PHE A 190 -21.72 4.62 2.89
CA PHE A 190 -20.61 5.26 3.58
C PHE A 190 -19.29 4.47 3.45
N GLU A 191 -18.19 5.14 3.73
CA GLU A 191 -16.89 4.52 3.90
C GLU A 191 -16.09 5.28 4.96
N ILE A 192 -15.55 4.54 5.92
CA ILE A 192 -14.61 5.03 6.92
C ILE A 192 -13.22 4.54 6.50
N ILE A 193 -12.35 5.47 6.15
CA ILE A 193 -11.01 5.20 5.64
C ILE A 193 -10.00 5.59 6.71
N ALA A 194 -9.43 4.60 7.41
CA ALA A 194 -8.26 4.83 8.23
C ALA A 194 -7.08 5.25 7.34
N VAL A 195 -6.26 6.20 7.78
CA VAL A 195 -5.14 6.68 6.98
C VAL A 195 -3.84 6.56 7.75
N LYS A 196 -2.76 6.25 7.00
CA LYS A 196 -1.39 6.30 7.49
C LYS A 196 -0.44 6.85 6.44
N CYS A 197 0.74 7.29 6.87
CA CYS A 197 1.83 7.68 6.00
C CYS A 197 2.94 6.65 6.04
N GLU A 198 3.48 6.29 4.88
CA GLU A 198 4.66 5.45 4.75
C GLU A 198 5.72 6.15 3.89
N GLN A 199 6.97 6.04 4.31
CA GLN A 199 8.09 6.51 3.52
C GLN A 199 8.28 5.59 2.30
N ARG A 200 8.51 6.13 1.10
CA ARG A 200 8.53 5.36 -0.18
C ARG A 200 9.49 4.17 -0.21
N PHE A 201 10.40 4.08 0.74
CA PHE A 201 11.37 2.99 0.82
C PHE A 201 11.01 1.90 1.84
N TRP A 202 9.82 1.96 2.49
CA TRP A 202 9.39 0.86 3.33
C TRP A 202 9.14 -0.42 2.52
N GLY A 203 9.28 -1.58 3.17
CA GLY A 203 9.04 -2.89 2.56
C GLY A 203 10.26 -3.80 2.61
N ASN A 204 10.24 -4.84 1.79
CA ASN A 204 11.27 -5.86 1.76
C ASN A 204 12.25 -5.63 0.60
N TRP A 205 13.53 -5.87 0.87
CA TRP A 205 14.61 -5.61 -0.05
C TRP A 205 15.52 -6.81 -0.17
N TYR A 206 15.87 -7.21 -1.37
CA TYR A 206 16.97 -8.13 -1.62
C TYR A 206 18.28 -7.49 -1.21
N HIS A 207 19.18 -8.25 -0.60
CA HIS A 207 20.43 -7.75 -0.03
C HIS A 207 21.63 -8.42 -0.66
N GLY A 208 22.60 -7.64 -1.06
CA GLY A 208 23.93 -8.09 -1.49
C GLY A 208 24.99 -7.10 -1.07
N GLY A 209 26.26 -7.51 -1.13
CA GLY A 209 27.35 -6.62 -0.76
C GLY A 209 28.62 -7.32 -0.31
N GLU A 210 29.38 -6.61 0.50
CA GLU A 210 30.59 -7.13 1.14
C GLU A 210 30.83 -6.48 2.51
N THR A 211 31.41 -7.27 3.39
CA THR A 211 31.94 -6.82 4.68
C THR A 211 33.45 -6.99 4.69
N ILE A 212 34.18 -5.94 5.06
CA ILE A 212 35.64 -5.94 5.17
C ILE A 212 36.03 -5.51 6.58
N VAL A 213 36.81 -6.33 7.29
CA VAL A 213 37.39 -5.96 8.58
C VAL A 213 38.84 -5.60 8.37
N LYS A 214 39.25 -4.43 8.87
CA LYS A 214 40.65 -3.93 8.78
C LYS A 214 41.19 -3.66 10.18
N ASN A 215 42.50 -3.91 10.32
CA ASN A 215 43.25 -3.47 11.48
C ASN A 215 43.41 -1.93 11.47
N ASP A 216 43.09 -1.27 12.58
CA ASP A 216 43.07 0.20 12.68
C ASP A 216 44.46 0.84 12.60
N ILE A 217 45.50 0.07 12.96
CA ILE A 217 46.90 0.58 12.98
C ILE A 217 47.60 0.33 11.63
N THR A 218 47.49 -0.90 11.11
CA THR A 218 48.22 -1.30 9.89
C THR A 218 47.45 -1.05 8.61
N GLY A 219 46.11 -0.95 8.69
CA GLY A 219 45.19 -0.88 7.55
C GLY A 219 45.06 -2.21 6.80
N GLU A 220 45.69 -3.29 7.27
CA GLU A 220 45.62 -4.60 6.65
C GLU A 220 44.22 -5.21 6.79
N ILE A 221 43.79 -5.94 5.76
CA ILE A 221 42.53 -6.66 5.77
C ILE A 221 42.68 -7.91 6.65
N VAL A 222 41.90 -7.94 7.74
CA VAL A 222 41.80 -9.08 8.66
C VAL A 222 40.85 -10.15 8.09
N SER A 223 39.70 -9.70 7.56
CA SER A 223 38.75 -10.58 6.91
C SER A 223 37.97 -9.85 5.82
N ARG A 224 37.48 -10.60 4.86
CA ARG A 224 36.54 -10.14 3.83
C ARG A 224 35.50 -11.21 3.59
N GLU A 225 34.25 -10.82 3.64
CA GLU A 225 33.10 -11.65 3.31
C GLU A 225 32.29 -11.00 2.20
N SER A 226 32.11 -11.71 1.10
CA SER A 226 31.29 -11.26 -0.03
C SER A 226 29.98 -12.05 -0.07
N TYR A 227 28.89 -11.35 -0.19
CA TYR A 227 27.53 -11.91 -0.32
C TYR A 227 26.87 -11.31 -1.56
N PRO A 228 27.16 -11.88 -2.73
CA PRO A 228 26.63 -11.35 -3.98
C PRO A 228 25.11 -11.42 -4.01
N LEU A 229 24.49 -10.42 -4.62
CA LEU A 229 23.06 -10.40 -4.86
C LEU A 229 22.70 -11.50 -5.88
N THR A 230 22.12 -12.59 -5.40
CA THR A 230 21.64 -13.71 -6.22
C THR A 230 20.13 -13.88 -6.02
N LEU A 231 19.37 -14.13 -7.11
CA LEU A 231 17.93 -14.32 -7.06
C LEU A 231 17.56 -15.74 -7.51
N PRO A 232 16.62 -16.43 -6.85
CA PRO A 232 15.92 -16.03 -5.63
C PRO A 232 16.85 -15.98 -4.43
N GLN A 233 16.47 -15.25 -3.40
CA GLN A 233 17.25 -15.07 -2.18
C GLN A 233 16.50 -15.68 -0.99
N ASP A 234 17.21 -16.30 -0.07
CA ASP A 234 16.65 -16.85 1.17
C ASP A 234 16.12 -15.70 2.04
N ASP A 235 15.03 -15.95 2.78
CA ASP A 235 14.36 -14.92 3.58
C ASP A 235 15.24 -14.33 4.69
N ASP A 236 16.22 -15.08 5.21
CA ASP A 236 17.18 -14.60 6.20
C ASP A 236 18.10 -13.49 5.68
N LYS A 237 18.27 -13.37 4.36
CA LYS A 237 19.05 -12.31 3.69
C LYS A 237 18.21 -11.10 3.30
N ILE A 238 16.89 -11.18 3.41
CA ILE A 238 16.01 -10.05 3.09
C ILE A 238 16.10 -8.99 4.19
N TYR A 239 16.26 -7.75 3.79
CA TYR A 239 16.11 -6.59 4.67
C TYR A 239 14.67 -6.15 4.69
N THR A 240 14.13 -5.90 5.88
CA THR A 240 12.84 -5.23 6.05
C THR A 240 13.09 -3.80 6.50
N LEU A 241 12.58 -2.85 5.74
CA LEU A 241 12.63 -1.42 6.06
C LEU A 241 11.24 -0.97 6.54
N THR A 242 11.18 -0.39 7.73
CA THR A 242 9.95 0.10 8.37
C THR A 242 10.02 1.62 8.52
N THR A 243 8.96 2.33 8.21
CA THR A 243 8.88 3.79 8.37
C THR A 243 8.93 4.17 9.85
N ILE A 244 9.83 5.11 10.19
CA ILE A 244 9.96 5.66 11.55
C ILE A 244 9.83 7.18 11.59
N ALA A 245 9.94 7.84 10.44
CA ALA A 245 9.70 9.27 10.25
C ALA A 245 9.37 9.57 8.79
N ALA A 246 8.91 10.76 8.49
CA ALA A 246 8.60 11.18 7.12
C ALA A 246 9.79 11.03 6.16
N ASN A 247 11.01 11.17 6.64
CA ASN A 247 12.23 11.05 5.86
C ASN A 247 13.15 9.90 6.32
N ALA A 248 12.65 8.96 7.13
CA ALA A 248 13.51 7.90 7.67
C ALA A 248 12.81 6.55 7.76
N VAL A 249 13.59 5.50 7.51
CA VAL A 249 13.20 4.11 7.78
C VAL A 249 14.20 3.44 8.71
N GLU A 250 13.75 2.40 9.41
CA GLU A 250 14.58 1.52 10.24
C GLU A 250 14.74 0.18 9.53
N SER A 251 15.95 -0.34 9.45
CA SER A 251 16.20 -1.72 9.00
C SER A 251 16.18 -2.68 10.18
N ASP A 252 15.94 -3.96 9.88
CA ASP A 252 15.98 -5.05 10.84
C ASP A 252 17.38 -5.70 10.96
N LYS A 253 18.39 -5.22 10.21
CA LYS A 253 19.74 -5.81 10.13
C LYS A 253 20.84 -4.76 9.98
N ILE A 254 22.09 -5.17 10.28
CA ILE A 254 23.33 -4.46 10.00
C ILE A 254 24.24 -5.43 9.23
N GLY A 255 24.47 -5.20 7.92
CA GLY A 255 25.15 -6.17 7.05
C GLY A 255 24.43 -7.51 7.08
N LEU A 256 25.15 -8.60 7.29
CA LEU A 256 24.57 -9.94 7.50
C LEU A 256 24.20 -10.23 8.97
N GLY A 257 24.47 -9.30 9.88
CA GLY A 257 24.30 -9.50 11.32
C GLY A 257 23.04 -8.88 11.89
N ASN A 258 22.85 -9.13 13.19
CA ASN A 258 21.78 -8.53 13.96
C ASN A 258 22.08 -7.05 14.26
N GLY A 259 21.03 -6.26 14.44
CA GLY A 259 21.06 -4.84 14.79
C GLY A 259 20.10 -4.06 13.92
N LYS A 260 20.06 -2.74 14.14
CA LYS A 260 19.14 -1.86 13.43
C LYS A 260 19.84 -0.61 12.92
N LEU A 261 19.65 -0.32 11.65
CA LEU A 261 20.07 0.93 11.04
C LEU A 261 18.89 1.88 10.93
N LYS A 262 19.15 3.15 11.19
CA LYS A 262 18.25 4.24 10.81
C LYS A 262 18.81 4.85 9.52
N LEU A 263 18.05 4.74 8.44
CA LEU A 263 18.35 5.32 7.14
C LEU A 263 17.56 6.61 7.00
N ILE A 264 18.25 7.74 6.95
CA ILE A 264 17.66 9.07 6.83
C ILE A 264 17.91 9.55 5.40
N PHE A 265 16.83 9.80 4.68
CA PHE A 265 16.88 10.27 3.30
C PHE A 265 16.95 11.79 3.30
N GLU A 266 18.01 12.30 2.71
CA GLU A 266 18.33 13.71 2.57
C GLU A 266 18.06 14.15 1.12
N ASP A 267 18.25 15.43 0.84
CA ASP A 267 18.16 15.94 -0.52
C ASP A 267 19.20 15.27 -1.44
N ASP A 268 18.98 15.35 -2.75
CA ASP A 268 19.87 14.79 -3.78
C ASP A 268 20.12 13.28 -3.65
N ASP A 269 19.10 12.53 -3.19
CA ASP A 269 19.14 11.08 -3.04
C ASP A 269 20.22 10.55 -2.07
N GLN A 270 20.79 11.41 -1.23
CA GLN A 270 21.78 11.01 -0.23
C GLN A 270 21.10 10.29 0.95
N ILE A 271 21.83 9.34 1.53
CA ILE A 271 21.36 8.56 2.68
C ILE A 271 22.36 8.72 3.82
N ARG A 272 21.90 9.30 4.93
CA ARG A 272 22.66 9.30 6.18
C ARG A 272 22.27 8.09 7.00
N ILE A 273 23.26 7.34 7.48
CA ILE A 273 23.06 6.10 8.24
C ILE A 273 23.49 6.31 9.68
N GLU A 274 22.61 5.91 10.61
CA GLU A 274 22.84 5.92 12.05
C GLU A 274 22.53 4.55 12.64
N SER A 275 23.02 4.24 13.82
CA SER A 275 22.52 3.11 14.61
C SER A 275 21.17 3.46 15.20
N ALA A 276 20.14 2.64 14.96
CA ALA A 276 18.81 2.87 15.52
C ALA A 276 18.70 2.43 16.99
N ASP A 277 19.46 1.40 17.37
CA ASP A 277 19.44 0.79 18.71
C ASP A 277 20.71 1.10 19.56
N GLY A 278 21.63 1.87 19.00
CA GLY A 278 22.92 2.19 19.64
C GLY A 278 23.88 1.00 19.71
N SER A 279 23.57 -0.15 19.11
CA SER A 279 24.38 -1.38 19.18
C SER A 279 25.74 -1.24 18.50
N LYS A 280 25.85 -0.36 17.51
CA LYS A 280 27.07 -0.10 16.74
C LYS A 280 27.31 1.41 16.56
N PRO A 281 28.55 1.91 16.75
CA PRO A 281 28.88 3.30 16.51
C PRO A 281 29.06 3.59 15.00
N ILE A 282 27.95 3.59 14.27
CA ILE A 282 27.94 3.76 12.81
C ILE A 282 28.57 5.09 12.40
N ARG A 283 29.42 5.07 11.37
CA ARG A 283 30.04 6.24 10.74
C ARG A 283 29.99 6.11 9.21
N PRO A 284 29.90 7.20 8.47
CA PRO A 284 30.00 7.18 7.01
C PRO A 284 31.41 6.76 6.56
N ILE A 285 31.51 6.22 5.34
CA ILE A 285 32.78 6.06 4.63
C ILE A 285 32.99 7.31 3.78
N THR A 286 34.02 8.09 4.04
CA THR A 286 34.22 9.43 3.48
C THR A 286 34.21 9.47 1.95
N ASP A 287 34.87 8.51 1.30
CA ASP A 287 35.03 8.49 -0.16
C ASP A 287 33.91 7.65 -0.87
N LYS A 288 32.95 7.17 -0.13
CA LYS A 288 31.89 6.32 -0.66
C LYS A 288 30.54 6.62 0.02
N PRO A 289 29.86 7.69 -0.40
CA PRO A 289 28.57 8.06 0.22
C PRO A 289 27.49 7.01 -0.04
N SER A 290 26.57 6.89 0.92
CA SER A 290 25.36 6.11 0.74
C SER A 290 24.33 6.91 -0.03
N HIS A 291 23.63 6.27 -0.97
CA HIS A 291 22.68 6.97 -1.84
C HIS A 291 21.60 6.05 -2.40
N PHE A 292 20.51 6.65 -2.84
CA PHE A 292 19.48 6.04 -3.66
C PHE A 292 19.83 6.22 -5.15
N ASN A 293 19.48 5.28 -6.00
CA ASN A 293 19.80 5.36 -7.45
C ASN A 293 18.86 6.28 -8.26
N GLY A 294 17.93 7.00 -7.62
CA GLY A 294 17.00 7.91 -8.29
C GLY A 294 15.92 7.24 -9.14
N ALA A 295 15.80 5.90 -9.10
CA ALA A 295 14.83 5.19 -9.93
C ALA A 295 13.38 5.48 -9.51
N LYS A 296 12.52 5.76 -10.49
CA LYS A 296 11.09 6.00 -10.26
C LYS A 296 10.34 4.69 -10.01
N LEU A 297 10.52 3.69 -10.87
CA LEU A 297 9.81 2.42 -10.81
C LEU A 297 10.29 1.58 -9.62
N LEU A 298 9.37 0.89 -8.93
CA LEU A 298 9.66 0.06 -7.77
C LEU A 298 10.74 -0.98 -8.05
N GLN A 299 10.59 -1.74 -9.14
CA GLN A 299 11.49 -2.82 -9.52
C GLN A 299 12.92 -2.37 -9.84
N ASP A 300 13.12 -1.08 -10.12
CA ASP A 300 14.43 -0.52 -10.48
C ASP A 300 15.15 0.14 -9.29
N ARG A 301 14.47 0.28 -8.15
CA ARG A 301 14.99 0.96 -6.95
C ARG A 301 16.14 0.20 -6.32
N LYS A 302 17.22 0.93 -6.03
CA LYS A 302 18.40 0.43 -5.33
C LYS A 302 18.89 1.42 -4.30
N LEU A 303 19.22 0.93 -3.11
CA LEU A 303 19.90 1.70 -2.08
C LEU A 303 21.32 1.18 -1.97
N TYR A 304 22.29 2.09 -2.04
CA TYR A 304 23.70 1.79 -1.81
C TYR A 304 24.06 2.29 -0.42
N LEU A 305 24.34 1.36 0.49
CA LEU A 305 24.62 1.66 1.90
C LEU A 305 26.10 1.42 2.18
N ASN A 306 26.85 2.49 2.42
CA ASN A 306 28.27 2.44 2.67
C ASN A 306 28.57 3.05 4.03
N TYR A 307 28.96 2.22 5.00
CA TYR A 307 29.18 2.64 6.37
C TYR A 307 30.22 1.78 7.05
N GLN A 308 30.70 2.25 8.21
CA GLN A 308 31.70 1.57 9.01
C GLN A 308 31.40 1.70 10.50
N TYR A 309 31.93 0.79 11.29
CA TYR A 309 31.90 0.87 12.74
C TYR A 309 33.13 0.20 13.37
N SER A 310 33.58 0.74 14.51
CA SER A 310 34.66 0.14 15.30
C SER A 310 34.14 -1.09 16.04
N ASN A 311 34.95 -2.15 16.07
CA ASN A 311 34.66 -3.37 16.83
C ASN A 311 35.12 -3.28 18.29
N GLY A 312 35.91 -2.23 18.65
CA GLY A 312 36.43 -2.03 20.00
C GLY A 312 37.65 -2.88 20.36
N ASP A 313 38.13 -3.68 19.42
CA ASP A 313 39.32 -4.58 19.56
C ASP A 313 40.50 -4.14 18.74
N GLY A 314 40.54 -2.90 18.24
CA GLY A 314 41.54 -2.38 17.33
C GLY A 314 41.30 -2.72 15.87
N THR A 315 40.05 -3.10 15.55
CA THR A 315 39.62 -3.32 14.18
C THR A 315 38.38 -2.49 13.85
N THR A 316 38.22 -2.15 12.57
CA THR A 316 37.03 -1.47 12.02
C THR A 316 36.40 -2.33 10.93
N THR A 317 35.10 -2.49 11.02
CA THR A 317 34.26 -3.15 9.99
C THR A 317 33.76 -2.12 9.00
N TYR A 318 34.00 -2.36 7.72
CA TYR A 318 33.48 -1.60 6.58
C TYR A 318 32.41 -2.41 5.87
N ILE A 319 31.26 -1.84 5.62
CA ILE A 319 30.13 -2.49 4.95
C ILE A 319 29.79 -1.71 3.69
N ASN A 320 29.62 -2.43 2.59
CA ASN A 320 29.19 -1.92 1.30
C ASN A 320 28.01 -2.77 0.85
N ASP A 321 26.81 -2.36 1.22
CA ASP A 321 25.58 -3.07 0.91
C ASP A 321 24.86 -2.49 -0.29
N ILE A 322 24.17 -3.35 -1.05
CA ILE A 322 23.25 -2.99 -2.10
C ILE A 322 21.90 -3.62 -1.74
N LEU A 323 20.90 -2.79 -1.53
CA LEU A 323 19.52 -3.24 -1.38
C LEU A 323 18.79 -3.01 -2.70
N VAL A 324 18.11 -4.06 -3.21
CA VAL A 324 17.26 -4.00 -4.40
C VAL A 324 15.83 -4.26 -3.98
N PHE A 325 14.91 -3.40 -4.39
CA PHE A 325 13.52 -3.52 -3.99
C PHE A 325 12.96 -4.91 -4.34
N ARG A 326 12.28 -5.54 -3.38
CA ARG A 326 11.61 -6.83 -3.57
C ARG A 326 10.10 -6.63 -3.66
N ASN A 327 9.50 -6.16 -2.59
CA ASN A 327 8.07 -5.91 -2.50
C ASN A 327 7.69 -5.13 -1.23
N ARG A 328 6.48 -4.59 -1.24
CA ARG A 328 5.85 -4.01 -0.06
C ARG A 328 4.36 -4.38 -0.03
N ILE A 329 3.75 -4.33 1.14
CA ILE A 329 2.29 -4.50 1.27
C ILE A 329 1.67 -3.12 1.45
N ARG A 330 0.96 -2.64 0.43
CA ARG A 330 0.23 -1.38 0.48
C ARG A 330 -1.26 -1.66 0.45
N ASP A 331 -1.98 -1.21 1.48
CA ASP A 331 -3.44 -1.36 1.59
C ASP A 331 -3.91 -2.82 1.36
N GLY A 332 -3.11 -3.79 1.84
CA GLY A 332 -3.36 -5.22 1.64
C GLY A 332 -2.97 -5.78 0.27
N THR A 333 -2.42 -4.95 -0.61
CA THR A 333 -1.93 -5.38 -1.94
C THR A 333 -0.43 -5.54 -1.93
N ASN A 334 0.07 -6.65 -2.48
CA ASN A 334 1.49 -6.86 -2.66
C ASN A 334 1.99 -6.12 -3.91
N GLU A 335 2.75 -5.05 -3.70
CA GLU A 335 3.39 -4.26 -4.76
C GLU A 335 4.85 -4.71 -4.93
N TRP A 336 5.23 -5.15 -6.11
CA TRP A 336 6.58 -5.60 -6.44
C TRP A 336 7.11 -5.00 -7.76
N GLN A 337 6.22 -4.40 -8.55
CA GLN A 337 6.55 -3.66 -9.77
C GLN A 337 5.48 -2.60 -10.05
N ASP A 338 5.85 -1.61 -10.82
CA ASP A 338 4.96 -0.59 -11.37
C ASP A 338 4.94 -0.66 -12.88
N GLU A 339 3.79 -0.39 -13.45
CA GLU A 339 3.61 -0.33 -14.91
C GLU A 339 3.66 1.11 -15.44
N ASN A 340 3.30 2.09 -14.61
CA ASN A 340 3.20 3.48 -15.02
C ASN A 340 3.99 4.43 -14.10
N PRO A 341 5.12 5.01 -14.59
CA PRO A 341 5.92 5.93 -13.79
C PRO A 341 5.22 7.27 -13.52
N GLU A 342 4.12 7.60 -14.20
CA GLU A 342 3.34 8.83 -13.97
C GLU A 342 2.54 8.78 -12.66
N ASP A 343 2.32 7.61 -12.10
CA ASP A 343 1.63 7.43 -10.82
C ASP A 343 2.38 8.05 -9.64
N TYR A 344 3.65 8.45 -9.84
CA TYR A 344 4.54 9.06 -8.85
C TYR A 344 4.70 10.58 -8.99
N GLN A 345 3.87 11.24 -9.78
CA GLN A 345 3.91 12.70 -9.96
C GLN A 345 2.94 13.43 -9.04
#